data_87cd6823af51173d3eeb25fdd828058b
#
_entry.id   87cd6823af51173d3eeb25fdd828058b
#
_cell.length_a   1.000
_cell.length_b   1.000
_cell.length_c   1.000
_cell.angle_alpha   90.00
_cell.angle_beta   90.00
_cell.angle_gamma   90.00
#
_symmetry.space_group_name_H-M   'P 1'
#
loop_
_entity.id
_entity.type
_entity.pdbx_description
1 polymer ?
#
loop_
_entity_poly.entity_id
_entity_poly.type
_entity_poly.pdbx_seq_one_letter_code
_entity_poly.pdbx_strand_id
1 'polypeptide(L)'
;VKPVPNTPDQVDINVAVEEQPSGTSTIAAGYSQSGGITFQAGLSQSNFLGTGNQVNISLSRSQTLDSYNLGYTNPYFTPDGISQSASIYTRKTKYDRKNISNYVTDSYGGTLGFSYPIDENKSLSAGLTLDSTKIKAGALLAVSNYQYLKDEGNLEIGSDSDGNESFESDPFNTASLNLGWNMNTLDRGRFPTNGMSHNVNLKLAFGDATYQKLVYQGNYYRPFLKNTVLRGYTKLGYGNDLPFWENFFAGGYGSVRGYENATLGPTSKRYYQVKNNSGVDNYPEEIGGNALAQVGTELILPMPFKGDWADQIRPVLFVEGAQVFDTTNKYDQKITVGGNTVSLLNEKDNNMRFSAGAGFTWITPIGPISLSYAVPLNDKDKDKVDNVQFEIGRTF
;
A
#
# COMPACT_ATOMS: atom_id res chain seq x y z
N VAL A 1 44.43 -3.27 -18.15
CA VAL A 1 45.42 -4.03 -17.39
C VAL A 1 46.67 -4.10 -18.19
N LYS A 2 47.82 -3.70 -17.65
CA LYS A 2 49.14 -3.78 -18.29
C LYS A 2 50.08 -4.58 -17.38
N PRO A 3 50.89 -5.52 -17.90
CA PRO A 3 51.92 -6.14 -17.09
C PRO A 3 52.95 -5.12 -16.60
N VAL A 4 53.38 -5.22 -15.36
CA VAL A 4 54.44 -4.37 -14.82
C VAL A 4 55.78 -4.88 -15.35
N PRO A 5 56.62 -4.07 -16.01
CA PRO A 5 57.90 -4.51 -16.52
C PRO A 5 58.79 -5.09 -15.37
N ASN A 6 59.41 -6.26 -15.64
CA ASN A 6 60.31 -6.98 -14.70
C ASN A 6 59.66 -7.56 -13.43
N THR A 7 58.34 -7.66 -13.36
CA THR A 7 57.60 -8.32 -12.26
C THR A 7 56.50 -9.22 -12.83
N PRO A 8 56.75 -10.52 -13.04
CA PRO A 8 55.84 -11.40 -13.73
C PRO A 8 54.51 -11.63 -12.99
N ASP A 9 54.49 -11.33 -11.70
CA ASP A 9 53.30 -11.56 -10.82
C ASP A 9 52.51 -10.27 -10.54
N GLN A 10 52.82 -9.13 -11.20
CA GLN A 10 52.13 -7.85 -10.98
C GLN A 10 51.54 -7.32 -12.29
N VAL A 11 50.37 -6.72 -12.16
CA VAL A 11 49.67 -6.06 -13.24
C VAL A 11 49.21 -4.66 -12.79
N ASP A 12 49.37 -3.67 -13.66
CA ASP A 12 48.76 -2.36 -13.49
C ASP A 12 47.32 -2.39 -13.97
N ILE A 13 46.39 -2.04 -13.09
CA ILE A 13 44.99 -1.87 -13.41
C ILE A 13 44.70 -0.40 -13.51
N ASN A 14 44.53 0.12 -14.72
CA ASN A 14 44.05 1.48 -14.95
C ASN A 14 42.53 1.46 -15.00
N VAL A 15 41.88 2.08 -14.04
CA VAL A 15 40.45 2.31 -14.02
C VAL A 15 40.18 3.72 -14.53
N ALA A 16 39.61 3.83 -15.72
CA ALA A 16 39.15 5.11 -16.22
C ALA A 16 37.76 5.37 -15.64
N VAL A 17 37.60 6.49 -14.95
CA VAL A 17 36.34 6.91 -14.34
C VAL A 17 35.81 8.11 -15.11
N GLU A 18 34.57 8.06 -15.51
CA GLU A 18 33.84 9.19 -16.08
C GLU A 18 32.76 9.64 -15.07
N GLU A 19 32.78 10.91 -14.73
CA GLU A 19 31.81 11.50 -13.81
C GLU A 19 30.44 11.53 -14.44
N GLN A 20 29.46 10.98 -13.74
CA GLN A 20 28.05 11.03 -14.15
C GLN A 20 27.24 11.89 -13.19
N PRO A 21 26.15 12.53 -13.64
CA PRO A 21 25.29 13.29 -12.76
C PRO A 21 24.73 12.39 -11.65
N SER A 22 24.99 12.78 -10.41
CA SER A 22 24.52 12.05 -9.21
C SER A 22 23.12 12.50 -8.76
N GLY A 23 22.58 13.55 -9.37
CA GLY A 23 21.25 14.10 -9.11
C GLY A 23 20.22 13.66 -10.15
N THR A 24 19.03 13.29 -9.70
CA THR A 24 17.87 12.98 -10.55
C THR A 24 16.68 13.79 -10.10
N SER A 25 15.99 14.43 -11.05
CA SER A 25 14.69 15.06 -10.82
C SER A 25 13.62 14.30 -11.59
N THR A 26 12.49 14.05 -10.94
CA THR A 26 11.36 13.35 -11.53
C THR A 26 10.10 14.19 -11.35
N ILE A 27 9.33 14.36 -12.42
CA ILE A 27 7.97 14.90 -12.37
C ILE A 27 7.09 13.90 -13.09
N ALA A 28 6.05 13.45 -12.45
CA ALA A 28 5.11 12.50 -13.02
C ALA A 28 3.66 12.91 -12.74
N ALA A 29 2.78 12.58 -13.66
CA ALA A 29 1.35 12.69 -13.51
C ALA A 29 0.72 11.35 -13.88
N GLY A 30 -0.31 10.94 -13.15
CA GLY A 30 -1.00 9.68 -13.37
C GLY A 30 -2.48 9.79 -13.07
N TYR A 31 -3.20 8.74 -13.36
CA TYR A 31 -4.60 8.58 -13.03
C TYR A 31 -4.88 7.14 -12.60
N SER A 32 -5.66 6.98 -11.54
CA SER A 32 -6.25 5.68 -11.18
C SER A 32 -7.72 5.86 -10.77
N GLN A 33 -8.53 4.84 -10.99
CA GLN A 33 -9.93 4.87 -10.55
C GLN A 33 -10.04 5.05 -9.02
N SER A 34 -9.13 4.46 -8.26
CA SER A 34 -9.13 4.50 -6.80
C SER A 34 -8.55 5.80 -6.20
N GLY A 35 -7.63 6.46 -6.88
CA GLY A 35 -6.90 7.62 -6.37
C GLY A 35 -7.15 8.93 -7.12
N GLY A 36 -7.85 8.85 -8.26
CA GLY A 36 -8.03 9.99 -9.17
C GLY A 36 -6.73 10.43 -9.82
N ILE A 37 -6.66 11.71 -10.19
CA ILE A 37 -5.44 12.32 -10.74
C ILE A 37 -4.38 12.41 -9.64
N THR A 38 -3.17 11.97 -9.95
CA THR A 38 -2.01 12.00 -9.06
C THR A 38 -0.89 12.80 -9.69
N PHE A 39 -0.30 13.70 -8.93
CA PHE A 39 0.93 14.43 -9.27
C PHE A 39 2.03 14.02 -8.33
N GLN A 40 3.21 13.74 -8.87
CA GLN A 40 4.39 13.39 -8.11
C GLN A 40 5.57 14.24 -8.58
N ALA A 41 6.37 14.70 -7.63
CA ALA A 41 7.65 15.33 -7.89
C ALA A 41 8.69 14.73 -6.94
N GLY A 42 9.88 14.46 -7.45
CA GLY A 42 10.97 13.88 -6.69
C GLY A 42 12.31 14.52 -7.06
N LEU A 43 13.14 14.71 -6.05
CA LEU A 43 14.54 15.07 -6.19
C LEU A 43 15.36 14.03 -5.42
N SER A 44 16.34 13.45 -6.07
CA SER A 44 17.24 12.47 -5.45
C SER A 44 18.67 12.79 -5.82
N GLN A 45 19.54 12.83 -4.81
CA GLN A 45 20.98 13.03 -4.94
C GLN A 45 21.68 11.82 -4.35
N SER A 46 22.35 10.99 -5.16
CA SER A 46 22.97 9.75 -4.73
C SER A 46 24.38 9.91 -4.12
N ASN A 47 24.99 11.08 -4.27
CA ASN A 47 26.30 11.40 -3.68
C ASN A 47 26.25 12.82 -3.13
N PHE A 48 25.49 12.97 -2.03
CA PHE A 48 25.28 14.28 -1.41
C PHE A 48 26.58 14.83 -0.86
N LEU A 49 27.00 16.00 -1.37
CA LEU A 49 28.27 16.67 -1.02
C LEU A 49 29.52 15.78 -1.17
N GLY A 50 29.52 14.79 -2.05
CA GLY A 50 30.66 13.91 -2.26
C GLY A 50 30.85 12.82 -1.20
N THR A 51 29.89 12.65 -0.29
CA THR A 51 29.99 11.72 0.85
C THR A 51 29.54 10.29 0.53
N GLY A 52 28.99 10.03 -0.66
CA GLY A 52 28.36 8.76 -1.00
C GLY A 52 26.96 8.55 -0.39
N ASN A 53 26.51 9.47 0.44
CA ASN A 53 25.18 9.40 1.04
C ASN A 53 24.11 9.90 0.09
N GLN A 54 22.90 9.41 0.26
CA GLN A 54 21.75 9.79 -0.55
C GLN A 54 20.82 10.71 0.22
N VAL A 55 20.31 11.73 -0.47
CA VAL A 55 19.21 12.57 0.02
C VAL A 55 18.10 12.53 -1.01
N ASN A 56 16.88 12.33 -0.57
CA ASN A 56 15.70 12.34 -1.42
C ASN A 56 14.58 13.21 -0.84
N ILE A 57 13.94 13.96 -1.71
CA ILE A 57 12.71 14.68 -1.42
C ILE A 57 11.64 14.12 -2.34
N SER A 58 10.50 13.74 -1.80
CA SER A 58 9.36 13.28 -2.57
C SER A 58 8.08 13.96 -2.15
N LEU A 59 7.32 14.39 -3.14
CA LEU A 59 6.03 15.04 -3.01
C LEU A 59 5.04 14.22 -3.82
N SER A 60 3.91 13.86 -3.23
CA SER A 60 2.82 13.19 -3.93
C SER A 60 1.50 13.83 -3.54
N ARG A 61 0.69 14.17 -4.52
CA ARG A 61 -0.63 14.73 -4.31
C ARG A 61 -1.66 14.08 -5.22
N SER A 62 -2.72 13.58 -4.61
CA SER A 62 -3.86 12.99 -5.31
C SER A 62 -5.18 13.39 -4.63
N GLN A 63 -6.29 12.88 -5.15
CA GLN A 63 -7.59 13.08 -4.49
C GLN A 63 -7.64 12.40 -3.11
N THR A 64 -6.90 11.31 -2.93
CA THR A 64 -6.95 10.47 -1.72
C THR A 64 -5.74 10.59 -0.83
N LEU A 65 -4.64 11.19 -1.30
CA LEU A 65 -3.37 11.24 -0.57
C LEU A 65 -2.59 12.50 -0.90
N ASP A 66 -2.24 13.26 0.13
CA ASP A 66 -1.21 14.29 0.08
C ASP A 66 -0.04 13.80 0.95
N SER A 67 1.17 13.68 0.40
CA SER A 67 2.34 13.14 1.12
C SER A 67 3.60 13.91 0.74
N TYR A 68 4.38 14.27 1.76
CA TYR A 68 5.66 14.95 1.64
C TYR A 68 6.68 14.18 2.48
N ASN A 69 7.81 13.86 1.91
CA ASN A 69 8.85 13.10 2.58
C ASN A 69 10.22 13.65 2.25
N LEU A 70 11.06 13.77 3.28
CA LEU A 70 12.49 14.04 3.17
C LEU A 70 13.23 12.85 3.77
N GLY A 71 14.07 12.22 2.98
CA GLY A 71 14.86 11.05 3.36
C GLY A 71 16.35 11.26 3.21
N TYR A 72 17.11 10.64 4.09
CA TYR A 72 18.55 10.51 4.06
C TYR A 72 18.92 9.05 4.19
N THR A 73 19.90 8.58 3.43
CA THR A 73 20.43 7.21 3.52
C THR A 73 21.95 7.22 3.44
N ASN A 74 22.57 6.59 4.40
CA ASN A 74 23.98 6.21 4.37
C ASN A 74 24.05 4.72 3.99
N PRO A 75 24.40 4.36 2.75
CA PRO A 75 24.41 2.96 2.31
C PRO A 75 25.50 2.12 2.96
N TYR A 76 26.56 2.75 3.48
CA TYR A 76 27.72 2.11 4.13
C TYR A 76 27.96 2.69 5.51
N PHE A 77 26.95 2.64 6.37
CA PHE A 77 27.06 3.13 7.76
C PHE A 77 28.13 2.36 8.55
N THR A 78 28.26 1.06 8.26
CA THR A 78 29.35 0.21 8.78
C THR A 78 30.13 -0.42 7.63
N PRO A 79 31.42 -0.82 7.87
CA PRO A 79 32.20 -1.54 6.87
C PRO A 79 31.57 -2.87 6.39
N ASP A 80 30.75 -3.50 7.21
CA ASP A 80 30.03 -4.75 6.91
C ASP A 80 28.81 -4.53 6.02
N GLY A 81 28.58 -3.31 5.53
CA GLY A 81 27.49 -2.99 4.59
C GLY A 81 26.12 -2.76 5.24
N ILE A 82 26.06 -2.51 6.56
CA ILE A 82 24.82 -2.05 7.16
C ILE A 82 24.53 -0.65 6.63
N SER A 83 23.34 -0.45 6.06
CA SER A 83 22.85 0.86 5.69
C SER A 83 22.01 1.48 6.80
N GLN A 84 22.10 2.80 6.93
CA GLN A 84 21.28 3.60 7.84
C GLN A 84 20.39 4.52 7.02
N SER A 85 19.12 4.61 7.40
CA SER A 85 18.16 5.55 6.81
C SER A 85 17.49 6.40 7.88
N ALA A 86 17.25 7.66 7.57
CA ALA A 86 16.44 8.55 8.39
C ALA A 86 15.45 9.29 7.48
N SER A 87 14.23 9.46 7.92
CA SER A 87 13.24 10.23 7.17
C SER A 87 12.29 10.98 8.10
N ILE A 88 11.77 12.10 7.58
CA ILE A 88 10.65 12.81 8.16
C ILE A 88 9.57 12.95 7.11
N TYR A 89 8.33 12.86 7.53
CA TYR A 89 7.20 12.92 6.61
C TYR A 89 5.98 13.61 7.22
N THR A 90 5.14 14.12 6.33
CA THR A 90 3.76 14.46 6.65
C THR A 90 2.85 13.85 5.59
N ARG A 91 1.73 13.33 6.03
CA ARG A 91 0.78 12.62 5.19
C ARG A 91 -0.65 12.93 5.58
N LYS A 92 -1.45 13.29 4.60
CA LYS A 92 -2.90 13.42 4.76
C LYS A 92 -3.58 12.40 3.87
N THR A 93 -4.33 11.47 4.46
CA THR A 93 -5.08 10.44 3.72
C THR A 93 -6.57 10.72 3.88
N LYS A 94 -7.28 10.80 2.75
CA LYS A 94 -8.71 11.08 2.65
C LYS A 94 -9.43 9.78 2.30
N TYR A 95 -9.93 9.09 3.29
CA TYR A 95 -10.62 7.82 3.12
C TYR A 95 -12.03 7.99 2.57
N ASP A 96 -12.64 9.18 2.74
CA ASP A 96 -13.91 9.57 2.14
C ASP A 96 -13.91 9.48 0.61
N ARG A 97 -12.74 9.63 0.00
CA ARG A 97 -12.53 9.53 -1.46
C ARG A 97 -12.18 8.13 -1.94
N LYS A 98 -12.01 7.17 -1.02
CA LYS A 98 -11.62 5.79 -1.33
C LYS A 98 -12.77 4.78 -1.29
N ASN A 99 -14.01 5.22 -1.10
CA ASN A 99 -15.17 4.37 -0.77
C ASN A 99 -14.99 3.57 0.53
N ILE A 100 -14.05 3.99 1.37
CA ILE A 100 -13.85 3.51 2.73
C ILE A 100 -14.71 4.41 3.63
N SER A 101 -14.67 4.30 4.89
CA SER A 101 -15.42 5.16 5.80
C SER A 101 -15.06 6.67 5.67
N ASN A 102 -16.02 7.54 5.95
CA ASN A 102 -15.89 9.00 5.78
C ASN A 102 -15.01 9.64 6.86
N TYR A 103 -13.69 9.49 6.73
CA TYR A 103 -12.72 10.16 7.60
C TYR A 103 -11.44 10.54 6.87
N VAL A 104 -10.69 11.42 7.48
CA VAL A 104 -9.38 11.90 7.02
C VAL A 104 -8.38 11.67 8.13
N THR A 105 -7.19 11.18 7.80
CA THR A 105 -6.06 11.10 8.72
C THR A 105 -5.01 12.14 8.36
N ASP A 106 -4.61 12.96 9.31
CA ASP A 106 -3.48 13.87 9.22
C ASP A 106 -2.34 13.30 10.08
N SER A 107 -1.27 12.82 9.45
CA SER A 107 -0.13 12.19 10.13
C SER A 107 1.16 12.91 9.83
N TYR A 108 2.03 13.02 10.83
CA TYR A 108 3.41 13.44 10.65
C TYR A 108 4.30 12.59 11.55
N GLY A 109 5.54 12.38 11.11
CA GLY A 109 6.42 11.50 11.84
C GLY A 109 7.85 11.48 11.32
N GLY A 110 8.67 10.68 12.01
CA GLY A 110 10.04 10.43 11.62
C GLY A 110 10.42 8.98 11.84
N THR A 111 11.29 8.48 10.98
CA THR A 111 11.79 7.09 11.04
C THR A 111 13.31 7.09 11.05
N LEU A 112 13.91 6.27 11.89
CA LEU A 112 15.32 5.88 11.84
C LEU A 112 15.37 4.36 11.63
N GLY A 113 16.03 3.92 10.57
CA GLY A 113 16.10 2.52 10.18
C GLY A 113 17.53 2.08 9.86
N PHE A 114 17.75 0.77 10.01
CA PHE A 114 18.96 0.07 9.63
C PHE A 114 18.60 -1.14 8.79
N SER A 115 19.40 -1.44 7.76
CA SER A 115 19.23 -2.63 6.95
C SER A 115 20.57 -3.35 6.82
N TYR A 116 20.54 -4.65 7.07
CA TYR A 116 21.68 -5.56 6.99
C TYR A 116 21.50 -6.50 5.78
N PRO A 117 22.39 -6.47 4.79
CA PRO A 117 22.40 -7.46 3.71
C PRO A 117 22.92 -8.80 4.24
N ILE A 118 22.06 -9.84 4.24
CA ILE A 118 22.46 -11.19 4.62
C ILE A 118 23.29 -11.81 3.48
N ASP A 119 22.78 -11.64 2.26
CA ASP A 119 23.43 -12.02 1.00
C ASP A 119 22.94 -11.08 -0.13
N GLU A 120 23.35 -11.35 -1.38
CA GLU A 120 23.00 -10.55 -2.56
C GLU A 120 21.48 -10.42 -2.78
N ASN A 121 20.70 -11.38 -2.29
CA ASN A 121 19.27 -11.49 -2.53
C ASN A 121 18.41 -11.29 -1.28
N LYS A 122 19.01 -11.21 -0.09
CA LYS A 122 18.27 -11.16 1.18
C LYS A 122 18.77 -10.04 2.08
N SER A 123 17.83 -9.39 2.75
CA SER A 123 18.14 -8.37 3.75
C SER A 123 17.22 -8.46 4.96
N LEU A 124 17.74 -8.05 6.11
CA LEU A 124 16.96 -7.77 7.32
C LEU A 124 16.95 -6.26 7.56
N SER A 125 15.83 -5.76 8.06
CA SER A 125 15.73 -4.37 8.45
C SER A 125 15.09 -4.24 9.83
N ALA A 126 15.54 -3.21 10.57
CA ALA A 126 14.93 -2.80 11.81
C ALA A 126 14.85 -1.28 11.84
N GLY A 127 13.74 -0.71 12.29
CA GLY A 127 13.53 0.73 12.32
C GLY A 127 12.63 1.15 13.45
N LEU A 128 12.89 2.34 13.99
CA LEU A 128 12.03 3.01 14.95
C LEU A 128 11.32 4.16 14.25
N THR A 129 9.99 4.22 14.36
CA THR A 129 9.16 5.31 13.85
C THR A 129 8.46 6.00 15.01
N LEU A 130 8.50 7.31 15.05
CA LEU A 130 7.66 8.15 15.89
C LEU A 130 6.62 8.81 14.99
N ASP A 131 5.36 8.66 15.31
CA ASP A 131 4.22 9.10 14.48
C ASP A 131 3.17 9.78 15.35
N SER A 132 2.55 10.82 14.81
CA SER A 132 1.42 11.49 15.40
C SER A 132 0.30 11.55 14.36
N THR A 133 -0.84 10.95 14.64
CA THR A 133 -1.96 10.85 13.71
C THR A 133 -3.23 11.43 14.31
N LYS A 134 -3.80 12.41 13.66
CA LYS A 134 -5.07 13.05 14.00
C LYS A 134 -6.17 12.62 13.04
N ILE A 135 -7.35 12.29 13.58
CA ILE A 135 -8.49 11.83 12.79
C ILE A 135 -9.53 12.94 12.73
N LYS A 136 -10.05 13.22 11.53
CA LYS A 136 -11.18 14.12 11.27
C LYS A 136 -12.26 13.40 10.49
N ALA A 137 -13.51 13.55 10.89
CA ALA A 137 -14.62 12.88 10.25
C ALA A 137 -15.90 13.72 10.29
N GLY A 138 -16.84 13.41 9.40
CA GLY A 138 -18.18 13.99 9.41
C GLY A 138 -19.22 13.02 9.96
N ALA A 139 -20.48 13.43 9.96
CA ALA A 139 -21.63 12.66 10.46
C ALA A 139 -21.89 11.34 9.70
N LEU A 140 -21.29 11.17 8.53
CA LEU A 140 -21.34 9.93 7.74
C LEU A 140 -20.32 8.88 8.19
N LEU A 141 -19.52 9.14 9.24
CA LEU A 141 -18.58 8.19 9.80
C LEU A 141 -19.27 6.88 10.19
N ALA A 142 -18.59 5.76 9.96
CA ALA A 142 -19.04 4.46 10.44
C ALA A 142 -19.20 4.46 11.97
N VAL A 143 -20.28 3.89 12.47
CA VAL A 143 -20.59 3.90 13.91
C VAL A 143 -19.53 3.15 14.73
N SER A 144 -18.88 2.14 14.15
CA SER A 144 -17.76 1.44 14.78
C SER A 144 -16.53 2.34 14.97
N ASN A 145 -16.23 3.18 13.95
CA ASN A 145 -15.12 4.13 14.02
C ASN A 145 -15.44 5.28 14.98
N TYR A 146 -16.69 5.74 15.01
CA TYR A 146 -17.15 6.71 16.02
C TYR A 146 -16.98 6.18 17.44
N GLN A 147 -17.35 4.91 17.70
CA GLN A 147 -17.17 4.32 19.02
C GLN A 147 -15.70 4.24 19.41
N TYR A 148 -14.83 3.85 18.47
CA TYR A 148 -13.38 3.82 18.72
C TYR A 148 -12.85 5.21 19.11
N LEU A 149 -13.22 6.25 18.35
CA LEU A 149 -12.78 7.63 18.63
C LEU A 149 -13.32 8.15 19.96
N LYS A 150 -14.53 7.75 20.33
CA LYS A 150 -15.13 8.11 21.61
C LYS A 150 -14.42 7.46 22.80
N ASP A 151 -14.00 6.21 22.64
CA ASP A 151 -13.39 5.43 23.75
C ASP A 151 -11.89 5.75 23.88
N GLU A 152 -11.17 5.93 22.77
CA GLU A 152 -9.72 6.02 22.75
C GLU A 152 -9.21 7.39 22.26
N GLY A 153 -10.02 8.19 21.58
CA GLY A 153 -9.59 9.35 20.82
C GLY A 153 -9.90 10.70 21.46
N ASN A 154 -10.45 10.72 22.67
CA ASN A 154 -10.92 11.95 23.35
C ASN A 154 -11.73 12.86 22.40
N LEU A 155 -12.80 12.30 21.83
CA LEU A 155 -13.53 12.82 20.69
C LEU A 155 -14.17 14.20 20.95
N GLU A 156 -13.77 15.19 20.20
CA GLU A 156 -14.43 16.48 20.14
C GLU A 156 -15.56 16.46 19.08
N ILE A 157 -16.74 16.93 19.45
CA ILE A 157 -17.89 17.06 18.55
C ILE A 157 -18.10 18.54 18.25
N GLY A 158 -17.96 18.90 16.98
CA GLY A 158 -18.18 20.24 16.44
C GLY A 158 -19.28 20.25 15.40
N SER A 159 -19.34 21.34 14.62
CA SER A 159 -20.18 21.45 13.43
C SER A 159 -19.34 21.91 12.25
N ASP A 160 -19.61 21.35 11.06
CA ASP A 160 -19.00 21.81 9.81
C ASP A 160 -19.64 23.13 9.33
N SER A 161 -19.17 23.66 8.20
CA SER A 161 -19.68 24.89 7.58
C SER A 161 -21.16 24.81 7.20
N ASP A 162 -21.69 23.62 7.02
CA ASP A 162 -23.07 23.35 6.61
C ASP A 162 -23.98 23.02 7.81
N GLY A 163 -23.42 23.08 9.04
CA GLY A 163 -24.14 22.82 10.29
C GLY A 163 -24.30 21.34 10.62
N ASN A 164 -23.64 20.42 9.88
CA ASN A 164 -23.63 19.00 10.21
C ASN A 164 -22.59 18.71 11.29
N GLU A 165 -22.80 17.65 12.08
CA GLU A 165 -21.83 17.23 13.07
C GLU A 165 -20.50 16.83 12.44
N SER A 166 -19.44 17.31 13.04
CA SER A 166 -18.06 16.97 12.72
C SER A 166 -17.37 16.38 13.95
N PHE A 167 -16.46 15.47 13.72
CA PHE A 167 -15.72 14.72 14.73
C PHE A 167 -14.23 14.96 14.55
N GLU A 168 -13.53 15.27 15.63
CA GLU A 168 -12.09 15.43 15.63
C GLU A 168 -11.50 14.74 16.84
N SER A 169 -10.44 13.92 16.65
CA SER A 169 -9.74 13.26 17.76
C SER A 169 -8.59 14.11 18.26
N ASP A 170 -8.14 13.87 19.48
CA ASP A 170 -6.79 14.21 19.86
C ASP A 170 -5.78 13.46 18.97
N PRO A 171 -4.54 13.98 18.82
CA PRO A 171 -3.50 13.25 18.11
C PRO A 171 -3.12 11.94 18.82
N PHE A 172 -3.16 10.84 18.09
CA PHE A 172 -2.60 9.56 18.56
C PHE A 172 -1.09 9.55 18.34
N ASN A 173 -0.32 9.66 19.41
CA ASN A 173 1.13 9.62 19.38
C ASN A 173 1.62 8.19 19.60
N THR A 174 2.31 7.64 18.61
CA THR A 174 2.79 6.26 18.65
C THR A 174 4.29 6.19 18.38
N ALA A 175 4.96 5.29 19.10
CA ALA A 175 6.29 4.82 18.77
C ALA A 175 6.19 3.40 18.25
N SER A 176 6.76 3.10 17.08
CA SER A 176 6.69 1.75 16.54
C SER A 176 8.05 1.19 16.16
N LEU A 177 8.27 -0.08 16.52
CA LEU A 177 9.38 -0.89 16.04
C LEU A 177 8.92 -1.63 14.79
N ASN A 178 9.63 -1.42 13.68
CA ASN A 178 9.37 -2.05 12.40
C ASN A 178 10.50 -3.04 12.13
N LEU A 179 10.17 -4.32 11.92
CA LEU A 179 11.09 -5.38 11.57
C LEU A 179 10.73 -5.90 10.20
N GLY A 180 11.72 -6.01 9.31
CA GLY A 180 11.52 -6.44 7.93
C GLY A 180 12.48 -7.56 7.53
N TRP A 181 11.99 -8.48 6.73
CA TRP A 181 12.79 -9.42 5.96
C TRP A 181 12.38 -9.34 4.50
N ASN A 182 13.39 -9.21 3.65
CA ASN A 182 13.20 -9.16 2.20
C ASN A 182 14.07 -10.20 1.51
N MET A 183 13.52 -10.87 0.51
CA MET A 183 14.21 -11.75 -0.40
C MET A 183 13.78 -11.45 -1.82
N ASN A 184 14.73 -11.30 -2.75
CA ASN A 184 14.45 -11.00 -4.15
C ASN A 184 15.44 -11.72 -5.07
N THR A 185 14.97 -12.72 -5.80
CA THR A 185 15.72 -13.49 -6.79
C THR A 185 15.17 -13.31 -8.21
N LEU A 186 14.38 -12.24 -8.44
CA LEU A 186 13.80 -11.97 -9.75
C LEU A 186 14.90 -11.69 -10.78
N ASP A 187 14.76 -12.28 -11.97
CA ASP A 187 15.71 -12.16 -13.08
C ASP A 187 15.85 -10.73 -13.61
N ARG A 188 14.83 -9.89 -13.39
CA ARG A 188 14.82 -8.47 -13.78
C ARG A 188 13.81 -7.68 -12.97
N GLY A 189 14.07 -6.38 -12.81
CA GLY A 189 13.20 -5.49 -12.01
C GLY A 189 11.90 -5.11 -12.74
N ARG A 190 11.92 -5.13 -14.09
CA ARG A 190 10.74 -4.82 -14.91
C ARG A 190 10.36 -6.05 -15.72
N PHE A 191 9.08 -6.44 -15.67
CA PHE A 191 8.56 -7.62 -16.35
C PHE A 191 9.34 -8.90 -16.04
N PRO A 192 9.45 -9.33 -14.78
CA PRO A 192 10.12 -10.56 -14.40
C PRO A 192 9.55 -11.76 -15.15
N THR A 193 10.44 -12.71 -15.48
CA THR A 193 10.07 -13.97 -16.13
C THR A 193 10.41 -15.19 -15.30
N ASN A 194 11.31 -15.05 -14.34
CA ASN A 194 11.75 -16.14 -13.45
C ASN A 194 12.18 -15.59 -12.09
N GLY A 195 12.10 -16.42 -11.06
CA GLY A 195 12.50 -16.10 -9.70
C GLY A 195 11.34 -15.80 -8.77
N MET A 196 11.66 -15.34 -7.59
CA MET A 196 10.68 -15.06 -6.53
C MET A 196 11.06 -13.81 -5.74
N SER A 197 10.06 -13.17 -5.16
CA SER A 197 10.25 -12.14 -4.15
C SER A 197 9.37 -12.40 -2.96
N HIS A 198 9.91 -12.21 -1.76
CA HIS A 198 9.20 -12.32 -0.50
C HIS A 198 9.51 -11.10 0.35
N ASN A 199 8.49 -10.57 0.99
CA ASN A 199 8.61 -9.48 1.92
C ASN A 199 7.77 -9.78 3.16
N VAL A 200 8.37 -9.70 4.34
CA VAL A 200 7.70 -9.83 5.64
C VAL A 200 7.95 -8.57 6.42
N ASN A 201 6.90 -7.95 6.92
CA ASN A 201 6.97 -6.77 7.78
C ASN A 201 6.17 -7.00 9.06
N LEU A 202 6.82 -6.79 10.20
CA LEU A 202 6.19 -6.76 11.52
C LEU A 202 6.32 -5.35 12.10
N LYS A 203 5.19 -4.74 12.41
CA LYS A 203 5.10 -3.44 13.10
C LYS A 203 4.56 -3.69 14.51
N LEU A 204 5.30 -3.25 15.51
CA LEU A 204 4.91 -3.24 16.92
C LEU A 204 4.78 -1.78 17.36
N ALA A 205 3.56 -1.32 17.59
CA ALA A 205 3.26 0.05 17.95
C ALA A 205 2.88 0.15 19.42
N PHE A 206 3.34 1.24 20.06
CA PHE A 206 3.17 1.55 21.47
C PHE A 206 2.81 3.02 21.64
N GLY A 207 2.07 3.37 22.67
CA GLY A 207 1.63 4.72 22.97
C GLY A 207 0.12 4.83 23.00
N ASP A 208 -0.43 5.93 22.47
CA ASP A 208 -1.88 6.19 22.49
C ASP A 208 -2.67 5.14 21.69
N ALA A 209 -2.04 4.55 20.64
CA ALA A 209 -2.54 3.36 19.97
C ALA A 209 -1.49 2.24 20.04
N THR A 210 -1.78 1.18 20.81
CA THR A 210 -0.92 0.01 20.97
C THR A 210 -1.45 -1.13 20.13
N TYR A 211 -0.67 -1.62 19.15
CA TYR A 211 -1.10 -2.70 18.25
C TYR A 211 0.09 -3.42 17.62
N GLN A 212 -0.20 -4.57 17.05
CA GLN A 212 0.75 -5.37 16.26
C GLN A 212 0.19 -5.61 14.86
N LYS A 213 1.03 -5.51 13.84
CA LYS A 213 0.64 -5.74 12.45
C LYS A 213 1.71 -6.51 11.70
N LEU A 214 1.36 -7.69 11.21
CA LEU A 214 2.20 -8.54 10.39
C LEU A 214 1.66 -8.55 8.96
N VAL A 215 2.54 -8.32 7.99
CA VAL A 215 2.22 -8.40 6.56
C VAL A 215 3.25 -9.25 5.85
N TYR A 216 2.79 -10.22 5.10
CA TYR A 216 3.59 -11.00 4.17
C TYR A 216 3.13 -10.74 2.75
N GLN A 217 4.09 -10.57 1.83
CA GLN A 217 3.86 -10.48 0.39
C GLN A 217 4.83 -11.40 -0.33
N GLY A 218 4.32 -12.21 -1.25
CA GLY A 218 5.09 -13.13 -2.06
C GLY A 218 4.72 -13.03 -3.52
N ASN A 219 5.72 -13.09 -4.40
CA ASN A 219 5.55 -13.27 -5.84
C ASN A 219 6.47 -14.39 -6.30
N TYR A 220 5.99 -15.20 -7.22
CA TYR A 220 6.72 -16.30 -7.86
C TYR A 220 6.49 -16.23 -9.36
N TYR A 221 7.57 -16.23 -10.13
CA TYR A 221 7.53 -16.22 -11.59
C TYR A 221 8.26 -17.44 -12.13
N ARG A 222 7.66 -18.10 -13.11
CA ARG A 222 8.27 -19.26 -13.77
C ARG A 222 7.85 -19.28 -15.25
N PRO A 223 8.80 -19.53 -16.18
CA PRO A 223 8.46 -19.88 -17.56
C PRO A 223 7.57 -21.15 -17.57
N PHE A 224 6.44 -21.08 -18.25
CA PHE A 224 5.45 -22.17 -18.26
C PHE A 224 5.36 -22.88 -19.60
N LEU A 225 5.04 -22.16 -20.66
CA LEU A 225 5.02 -22.60 -22.03
C LEU A 225 5.97 -21.74 -22.86
N LYS A 226 6.12 -22.05 -24.17
CA LYS A 226 6.97 -21.25 -25.06
C LYS A 226 6.53 -19.78 -25.01
N ASN A 227 7.42 -18.89 -24.55
CA ASN A 227 7.22 -17.46 -24.38
C ASN A 227 6.06 -17.04 -23.46
N THR A 228 5.61 -17.91 -22.55
CA THR A 228 4.64 -17.58 -21.52
C THR A 228 5.27 -17.66 -20.15
N VAL A 229 4.76 -16.88 -19.19
CA VAL A 229 5.22 -16.91 -17.80
C VAL A 229 4.01 -17.08 -16.90
N LEU A 230 4.11 -18.00 -15.97
CA LEU A 230 3.16 -18.15 -14.88
C LEU A 230 3.65 -17.31 -13.69
N ARG A 231 2.80 -16.42 -13.21
CA ARG A 231 3.00 -15.70 -11.96
C ARG A 231 1.99 -16.18 -10.92
N GLY A 232 2.48 -16.53 -9.74
CA GLY A 232 1.67 -16.68 -8.54
C GLY A 232 1.99 -15.55 -7.56
N TYR A 233 0.99 -15.01 -6.87
CA TYR A 233 1.22 -14.00 -5.85
C TYR A 233 0.28 -14.17 -4.67
N THR A 234 0.73 -13.72 -3.51
CA THR A 234 -0.05 -13.74 -2.29
C THR A 234 0.27 -12.54 -1.41
N LYS A 235 -0.74 -12.07 -0.69
CA LYS A 235 -0.59 -11.09 0.38
C LYS A 235 -1.41 -11.57 1.57
N LEU A 236 -0.74 -11.75 2.70
CA LEU A 236 -1.36 -12.13 3.98
C LEU A 236 -1.13 -10.99 4.97
N GLY A 237 -2.15 -10.67 5.72
CA GLY A 237 -2.07 -9.66 6.75
C GLY A 237 -2.78 -10.12 8.01
N TYR A 238 -2.21 -9.83 9.15
CA TYR A 238 -2.83 -10.04 10.44
C TYR A 238 -2.43 -8.94 11.41
N GLY A 239 -3.39 -8.45 12.17
CA GLY A 239 -3.13 -7.48 13.22
C GLY A 239 -3.92 -7.77 14.48
N ASN A 240 -3.29 -7.46 15.60
CA ASN A 240 -3.93 -7.48 16.92
C ASN A 240 -4.12 -6.05 17.39
N ASP A 241 -5.32 -5.74 17.92
CA ASP A 241 -5.72 -4.43 18.42
C ASP A 241 -5.51 -3.27 17.44
N LEU A 242 -5.67 -3.55 16.12
CA LEU A 242 -5.51 -2.51 15.10
C LEU A 242 -6.50 -1.35 15.34
N PRO A 243 -6.01 -0.10 15.29
CA PRO A 243 -6.90 1.03 15.11
C PRO A 243 -7.49 0.98 13.69
N PHE A 244 -8.71 1.48 13.51
CA PHE A 244 -9.45 1.32 12.26
C PHE A 244 -8.74 1.89 11.01
N TRP A 245 -7.88 2.89 11.17
CA TRP A 245 -7.09 3.44 10.06
C TRP A 245 -5.89 2.57 9.64
N GLU A 246 -5.57 1.55 10.41
CA GLU A 246 -4.58 0.53 10.08
C GLU A 246 -5.22 -0.78 9.58
N ASN A 247 -6.55 -0.87 9.50
CA ASN A 247 -7.25 -2.04 9.00
C ASN A 247 -6.85 -2.39 7.57
N PHE A 248 -7.00 -3.66 7.23
CA PHE A 248 -6.83 -4.17 5.88
C PHE A 248 -8.10 -3.97 5.06
N PHE A 249 -7.92 -3.73 3.77
CA PHE A 249 -8.98 -3.60 2.78
C PHE A 249 -8.64 -4.41 1.54
N ALA A 250 -9.65 -4.86 0.79
CA ALA A 250 -9.48 -5.54 -0.48
C ALA A 250 -10.56 -5.10 -1.49
N GLY A 251 -10.34 -5.44 -2.75
CA GLY A 251 -11.12 -5.00 -3.91
C GLY A 251 -10.35 -3.98 -4.75
N GLY A 252 -10.64 -3.92 -6.03
CA GLY A 252 -10.05 -3.00 -6.98
C GLY A 252 -8.73 -3.46 -7.61
N TYR A 253 -8.20 -2.63 -8.49
CA TYR A 253 -6.95 -2.87 -9.18
C TYR A 253 -5.79 -3.00 -8.16
N GLY A 254 -4.96 -4.04 -8.32
CA GLY A 254 -3.87 -4.37 -7.37
C GLY A 254 -4.31 -5.18 -6.14
N SER A 255 -5.60 -5.54 -6.06
CA SER A 255 -6.13 -6.46 -5.06
C SER A 255 -6.97 -7.56 -5.72
N VAL A 256 -8.27 -7.37 -5.88
CA VAL A 256 -9.17 -8.28 -6.62
C VAL A 256 -9.90 -7.47 -7.67
N ARG A 257 -9.47 -7.58 -8.92
CA ARG A 257 -10.09 -6.90 -10.06
C ARG A 257 -11.52 -7.44 -10.27
N GLY A 258 -12.42 -6.63 -10.80
CA GLY A 258 -13.84 -6.96 -10.95
C GLY A 258 -14.71 -6.49 -9.78
N TYR A 259 -14.12 -6.06 -8.68
CA TYR A 259 -14.80 -5.41 -7.57
C TYR A 259 -14.31 -3.97 -7.42
N GLU A 260 -15.15 -3.09 -6.90
CA GLU A 260 -14.74 -1.72 -6.59
C GLU A 260 -13.62 -1.69 -5.55
N ASN A 261 -12.85 -0.59 -5.55
CA ASN A 261 -11.71 -0.44 -4.66
C ASN A 261 -12.13 -0.42 -3.19
N ALA A 262 -11.49 -1.28 -2.38
CA ALA A 262 -11.65 -1.37 -0.92
C ALA A 262 -13.08 -1.71 -0.45
N THR A 263 -13.87 -2.41 -1.24
CA THR A 263 -15.27 -2.72 -0.94
C THR A 263 -15.51 -4.16 -0.45
N LEU A 264 -14.45 -4.95 -0.28
CA LEU A 264 -14.57 -6.31 0.22
C LEU A 264 -14.23 -6.38 1.72
N GLY A 265 -15.14 -6.92 2.51
CA GLY A 265 -14.92 -7.16 3.94
C GLY A 265 -16.06 -6.68 4.84
N PRO A 266 -15.79 -6.54 6.13
CA PRO A 266 -16.76 -6.07 7.12
C PRO A 266 -17.27 -4.66 6.85
N THR A 267 -18.53 -4.43 7.16
CA THR A 267 -19.20 -3.13 7.04
C THR A 267 -19.86 -2.71 8.34
N SER A 268 -20.09 -1.42 8.53
CA SER A 268 -20.77 -0.84 9.67
C SER A 268 -21.79 0.22 9.23
N LYS A 269 -22.83 0.43 10.02
CA LYS A 269 -23.81 1.50 9.76
C LYS A 269 -23.18 2.87 9.95
N ARG A 270 -23.73 3.88 9.28
CA ARG A 270 -23.33 5.28 9.47
C ARG A 270 -23.86 5.84 10.78
N TYR A 271 -23.08 6.65 11.47
CA TYR A 271 -23.46 7.32 12.71
C TYR A 271 -24.77 8.12 12.57
N TYR A 272 -24.88 8.92 11.51
CA TYR A 272 -26.06 9.73 11.23
C TYR A 272 -27.35 8.90 11.11
N GLN A 273 -27.28 7.76 10.44
CA GLN A 273 -28.41 6.85 10.27
C GLN A 273 -28.89 6.29 11.60
N VAL A 274 -27.94 5.91 12.47
CA VAL A 274 -28.25 5.37 13.79
C VAL A 274 -28.86 6.44 14.67
N LYS A 275 -28.25 7.64 14.69
CA LYS A 275 -28.71 8.76 15.53
C LYS A 275 -30.13 9.19 15.20
N ASN A 276 -30.47 9.32 13.93
CA ASN A 276 -31.76 9.82 13.47
C ASN A 276 -32.82 8.75 13.25
N ASN A 277 -32.50 7.48 13.52
CA ASN A 277 -33.37 6.33 13.26
C ASN A 277 -33.92 6.31 11.82
N SER A 278 -33.15 6.85 10.89
CA SER A 278 -33.55 6.92 9.49
C SER A 278 -33.32 5.57 8.84
N GLY A 279 -34.37 4.73 8.81
CA GLY A 279 -34.33 3.40 8.22
C GLY A 279 -34.22 3.37 6.68
N VAL A 280 -33.92 4.49 6.04
CA VAL A 280 -34.10 4.68 4.60
C VAL A 280 -32.84 4.39 3.79
N ASP A 281 -31.63 4.41 4.36
CA ASP A 281 -30.41 4.15 3.60
C ASP A 281 -29.67 2.91 4.13
N ASN A 282 -29.84 1.81 3.43
CA ASN A 282 -29.10 0.57 3.66
C ASN A 282 -27.69 0.60 3.01
N TYR A 283 -27.02 1.75 3.01
CA TYR A 283 -25.64 1.85 2.52
C TYR A 283 -24.67 1.82 3.71
N PRO A 284 -24.19 0.62 4.07
CA PRO A 284 -23.17 0.51 5.10
C PRO A 284 -21.83 1.08 4.60
N GLU A 285 -20.99 1.50 5.55
CA GLU A 285 -19.62 1.92 5.29
C GLU A 285 -18.68 0.74 5.42
N GLU A 286 -17.71 0.66 4.51
CA GLU A 286 -16.62 -0.32 4.57
C GLU A 286 -15.66 0.05 5.71
N ILE A 287 -15.44 -0.84 6.64
CA ILE A 287 -14.56 -0.59 7.79
C ILE A 287 -13.26 -1.37 7.74
N GLY A 288 -13.13 -2.28 6.76
CA GLY A 288 -11.99 -3.19 6.70
C GLY A 288 -12.00 -4.23 7.82
N GLY A 289 -10.86 -4.89 7.99
CA GLY A 289 -10.70 -5.91 9.03
C GLY A 289 -9.25 -6.01 9.51
N ASN A 290 -9.05 -6.75 10.59
CA ASN A 290 -7.72 -6.97 11.14
C ASN A 290 -6.97 -8.14 10.48
N ALA A 291 -7.60 -8.87 9.57
CA ALA A 291 -6.98 -9.95 8.83
C ALA A 291 -7.30 -9.87 7.34
N LEU A 292 -6.30 -10.22 6.51
CA LEU A 292 -6.35 -10.23 5.06
C LEU A 292 -5.73 -11.53 4.52
N ALA A 293 -6.43 -12.18 3.61
CA ALA A 293 -5.88 -13.21 2.75
C ALA A 293 -6.16 -12.84 1.30
N GLN A 294 -5.11 -12.69 0.49
CA GLN A 294 -5.19 -12.41 -0.94
C GLN A 294 -4.27 -13.36 -1.69
N VAL A 295 -4.77 -13.97 -2.75
CA VAL A 295 -4.03 -14.85 -3.62
C VAL A 295 -4.40 -14.59 -5.07
N GLY A 296 -3.48 -14.82 -5.99
CA GLY A 296 -3.76 -14.72 -7.41
C GLY A 296 -2.75 -15.46 -8.25
N THR A 297 -3.20 -15.79 -9.45
CA THR A 297 -2.37 -16.41 -10.49
C THR A 297 -2.59 -15.67 -11.80
N GLU A 298 -1.52 -15.35 -12.49
CA GLU A 298 -1.53 -14.71 -13.80
C GLU A 298 -0.75 -15.56 -14.80
N LEU A 299 -1.35 -15.81 -15.92
CA LEU A 299 -0.69 -16.33 -17.12
C LEU A 299 -0.32 -15.17 -18.03
N ILE A 300 0.95 -14.85 -18.09
CA ILE A 300 1.50 -13.76 -18.89
C ILE A 300 1.78 -14.31 -20.27
N LEU A 301 1.15 -13.70 -21.27
CA LEU A 301 1.17 -14.14 -22.66
C LEU A 301 2.20 -13.36 -23.47
N PRO A 302 2.80 -13.95 -24.50
CA PRO A 302 3.57 -13.22 -25.47
C PRO A 302 2.65 -12.32 -26.31
N MET A 303 3.17 -11.19 -26.76
CA MET A 303 2.43 -10.39 -27.75
C MET A 303 2.30 -11.16 -29.06
N PRO A 304 1.08 -11.22 -29.64
CA PRO A 304 0.86 -11.90 -30.92
C PRO A 304 1.46 -11.16 -32.13
N PHE A 305 1.88 -9.92 -31.95
CA PHE A 305 2.44 -9.07 -32.98
C PHE A 305 3.93 -8.83 -32.74
N LYS A 306 4.68 -8.61 -33.84
CA LYS A 306 6.08 -8.21 -33.80
C LYS A 306 6.19 -6.71 -34.07
N GLY A 307 7.07 -6.02 -33.36
CA GLY A 307 7.34 -4.59 -33.50
C GLY A 307 8.03 -4.05 -32.26
N ASP A 308 8.69 -2.89 -32.34
CA ASP A 308 9.47 -2.29 -31.27
C ASP A 308 8.65 -1.99 -30.00
N TRP A 309 7.35 -1.85 -30.15
CA TRP A 309 6.41 -1.63 -29.04
C TRP A 309 5.88 -2.93 -28.41
N ALA A 310 6.03 -4.08 -29.09
CA ALA A 310 5.50 -5.35 -28.61
C ALA A 310 6.16 -5.79 -27.28
N ASP A 311 7.45 -5.51 -27.11
CA ASP A 311 8.19 -5.82 -25.87
C ASP A 311 7.80 -4.92 -24.68
N GLN A 312 7.07 -3.85 -24.97
CA GLN A 312 6.57 -2.90 -23.96
C GLN A 312 5.17 -3.27 -23.44
N ILE A 313 4.51 -4.25 -24.06
CA ILE A 313 3.15 -4.67 -23.68
C ILE A 313 3.20 -6.07 -23.09
N ARG A 314 2.49 -6.24 -21.97
CA ARG A 314 2.40 -7.49 -21.23
C ARG A 314 0.93 -7.88 -21.03
N PRO A 315 0.33 -8.68 -21.94
CA PRO A 315 -1.01 -9.20 -21.76
C PRO A 315 -1.04 -10.31 -20.73
N VAL A 316 -2.11 -10.38 -19.96
CA VAL A 316 -2.29 -11.35 -18.89
C VAL A 316 -3.70 -11.92 -18.89
N LEU A 317 -3.82 -13.21 -18.55
CA LEU A 317 -5.06 -13.82 -18.07
C LEU A 317 -4.87 -14.08 -16.56
N PHE A 318 -5.90 -13.85 -15.77
CA PHE A 318 -5.76 -14.00 -14.33
C PHE A 318 -6.97 -14.62 -13.65
N VAL A 319 -6.71 -15.24 -12.52
CA VAL A 319 -7.68 -15.62 -11.50
C VAL A 319 -7.12 -15.15 -10.17
N GLU A 320 -7.93 -14.42 -9.42
CA GLU A 320 -7.50 -13.86 -8.14
C GLU A 320 -8.64 -13.86 -7.13
N GLY A 321 -8.29 -13.83 -5.86
CA GLY A 321 -9.28 -13.76 -4.79
C GLY A 321 -8.72 -13.13 -3.53
N ALA A 322 -9.60 -12.52 -2.75
CA ALA A 322 -9.26 -12.03 -1.43
C ALA A 322 -10.43 -12.17 -0.45
N GLN A 323 -10.04 -12.16 0.79
CA GLN A 323 -10.93 -12.11 1.95
C GLN A 323 -10.34 -11.14 2.97
N VAL A 324 -11.18 -10.22 3.44
CA VAL A 324 -10.91 -9.37 4.61
C VAL A 324 -11.90 -9.74 5.69
N PHE A 325 -11.40 -9.96 6.89
CA PHE A 325 -12.26 -10.39 8.00
C PHE A 325 -11.78 -9.83 9.34
N ASP A 326 -12.69 -9.79 10.31
CA ASP A 326 -12.39 -9.43 11.68
C ASP A 326 -12.35 -10.68 12.55
N THR A 327 -11.22 -10.90 13.25
CA THR A 327 -11.00 -12.04 14.16
C THR A 327 -11.24 -11.68 15.62
N THR A 328 -11.47 -10.40 15.92
CA THR A 328 -11.46 -9.92 17.32
C THR A 328 -12.81 -9.95 17.99
N ASN A 329 -13.90 -10.13 17.26
CA ASN A 329 -15.28 -9.96 17.75
C ASN A 329 -15.54 -8.59 18.41
N LYS A 330 -14.60 -7.64 18.27
CA LYS A 330 -14.69 -6.29 18.84
C LYS A 330 -15.94 -5.55 18.34
N TYR A 331 -16.33 -5.81 17.11
CA TYR A 331 -17.48 -5.18 16.46
C TYR A 331 -18.83 -5.91 16.69
N ASP A 332 -18.85 -7.05 17.38
CA ASP A 332 -20.11 -7.72 17.80
C ASP A 332 -20.83 -6.96 18.92
N GLN A 333 -20.20 -5.98 19.49
CA GLN A 333 -20.76 -5.14 20.54
C GLN A 333 -21.92 -4.28 20.00
N LYS A 334 -22.83 -3.95 20.90
CA LYS A 334 -23.93 -3.01 20.63
C LYS A 334 -23.60 -1.65 21.20
N ILE A 335 -23.94 -0.62 20.43
CA ILE A 335 -23.80 0.78 20.83
C ILE A 335 -25.16 1.45 20.84
N THR A 336 -25.36 2.41 21.75
CA THR A 336 -26.53 3.29 21.77
C THR A 336 -26.12 4.70 21.35
N VAL A 337 -26.72 5.20 20.27
CA VAL A 337 -26.53 6.55 19.71
C VAL A 337 -27.91 7.19 19.54
N GLY A 338 -28.12 8.38 20.10
CA GLY A 338 -29.40 9.09 19.98
C GLY A 338 -30.61 8.28 20.53
N GLY A 339 -30.39 7.38 21.52
CA GLY A 339 -31.42 6.49 22.03
C GLY A 339 -31.65 5.20 21.23
N ASN A 340 -31.01 5.03 20.10
CA ASN A 340 -31.12 3.84 19.26
C ASN A 340 -29.94 2.88 19.48
N THR A 341 -30.23 1.61 19.75
CA THR A 341 -29.22 0.56 19.99
C THR A 341 -29.03 -0.27 18.72
N VAL A 342 -27.81 -0.33 18.23
CA VAL A 342 -27.42 -1.08 17.03
C VAL A 342 -26.15 -1.89 17.27
N SER A 343 -25.94 -2.96 16.47
CA SER A 343 -24.66 -3.65 16.39
C SER A 343 -23.64 -2.77 15.64
N LEU A 344 -22.39 -2.79 16.08
CA LEU A 344 -21.27 -2.10 15.39
C LEU A 344 -20.99 -2.71 14.01
N LEU A 345 -21.16 -4.03 13.86
CA LEU A 345 -21.13 -4.70 12.56
C LEU A 345 -22.52 -4.77 11.95
N ASN A 346 -22.59 -4.48 10.66
CA ASN A 346 -23.81 -4.68 9.88
C ASN A 346 -23.86 -6.10 9.28
N GLU A 347 -22.75 -6.61 8.78
CA GLU A 347 -22.63 -7.97 8.24
C GLU A 347 -21.22 -8.52 8.46
N LYS A 348 -21.14 -9.80 8.83
CA LYS A 348 -19.95 -10.63 8.78
C LYS A 348 -19.99 -11.44 7.48
N ASP A 349 -19.31 -11.00 6.44
CA ASP A 349 -19.05 -11.84 5.30
C ASP A 349 -17.65 -12.44 5.37
N ASN A 350 -17.57 -13.69 5.78
CA ASN A 350 -16.34 -14.44 5.94
C ASN A 350 -16.01 -15.28 4.69
N ASN A 351 -16.60 -14.97 3.53
CA ASN A 351 -16.33 -15.72 2.33
C ASN A 351 -15.32 -14.99 1.42
N MET A 352 -14.35 -15.74 0.94
CA MET A 352 -13.41 -15.25 -0.06
C MET A 352 -14.14 -14.92 -1.36
N ARG A 353 -13.87 -13.75 -1.93
CA ARG A 353 -14.34 -13.34 -3.23
C ARG A 353 -13.30 -13.65 -4.29
N PHE A 354 -13.76 -14.21 -5.40
CA PHE A 354 -12.92 -14.55 -6.53
C PHE A 354 -13.36 -13.80 -7.78
N SER A 355 -12.41 -13.51 -8.64
CA SER A 355 -12.62 -13.00 -9.98
C SER A 355 -11.69 -13.65 -10.98
N ALA A 356 -12.09 -13.62 -12.24
CA ALA A 356 -11.25 -14.02 -13.35
C ALA A 356 -11.35 -13.00 -14.48
N GLY A 357 -10.29 -12.84 -15.25
CA GLY A 357 -10.29 -11.84 -16.29
C GLY A 357 -9.06 -11.84 -17.17
N ALA A 358 -9.00 -10.81 -18.01
CA ALA A 358 -7.87 -10.52 -18.88
C ALA A 358 -7.48 -9.05 -18.75
N GLY A 359 -6.22 -8.76 -18.99
CA GLY A 359 -5.73 -7.40 -18.97
C GLY A 359 -4.40 -7.26 -19.69
N PHE A 360 -3.90 -6.07 -19.73
CA PHE A 360 -2.55 -5.79 -20.20
C PHE A 360 -1.94 -4.58 -19.48
N THR A 361 -0.62 -4.56 -19.43
CA THR A 361 0.15 -3.39 -19.05
C THR A 361 1.03 -2.99 -20.21
N TRP A 362 0.97 -1.73 -20.61
CA TRP A 362 1.77 -1.12 -21.67
C TRP A 362 2.68 -0.05 -21.06
N ILE A 363 3.98 -0.22 -21.23
CA ILE A 363 4.98 0.78 -20.83
C ILE A 363 5.10 1.83 -21.92
N THR A 364 4.61 3.03 -21.66
CA THR A 364 4.68 4.15 -22.57
C THR A 364 5.72 5.17 -22.12
N PRO A 365 6.14 6.11 -22.97
CA PRO A 365 7.03 7.20 -22.56
C PRO A 365 6.47 8.10 -21.44
N ILE A 366 5.15 8.16 -21.29
CA ILE A 366 4.47 8.92 -20.24
C ILE A 366 4.18 8.09 -18.97
N GLY A 367 4.61 6.82 -18.95
CA GLY A 367 4.41 5.88 -17.85
C GLY A 367 3.60 4.65 -18.26
N PRO A 368 3.45 3.69 -17.35
CA PRO A 368 2.67 2.48 -17.62
C PRO A 368 1.17 2.80 -17.73
N ILE A 369 0.52 2.15 -18.69
CA ILE A 369 -0.94 2.14 -18.85
C ILE A 369 -1.39 0.70 -18.62
N SER A 370 -2.28 0.51 -17.68
CA SER A 370 -2.85 -0.80 -17.36
C SER A 370 -4.36 -0.78 -17.56
N LEU A 371 -4.87 -1.80 -18.22
CA LEU A 371 -6.31 -2.01 -18.43
C LEU A 371 -6.63 -3.46 -18.12
N SER A 372 -7.73 -3.70 -17.43
CA SER A 372 -8.25 -5.03 -17.16
C SER A 372 -9.77 -5.09 -17.29
N TYR A 373 -10.25 -6.24 -17.74
CA TYR A 373 -11.62 -6.66 -17.66
C TYR A 373 -11.70 -7.90 -16.80
N ALA A 374 -12.51 -7.85 -15.75
CA ALA A 374 -12.67 -8.95 -14.81
C ALA A 374 -14.15 -9.20 -14.52
N VAL A 375 -14.46 -10.46 -14.28
CA VAL A 375 -15.80 -10.91 -13.90
C VAL A 375 -15.70 -11.55 -12.52
N PRO A 376 -16.49 -11.09 -11.53
CA PRO A 376 -16.67 -11.79 -10.28
C PRO A 376 -17.19 -13.22 -10.51
N LEU A 377 -16.66 -14.17 -9.75
CA LEU A 377 -17.06 -15.59 -9.85
C LEU A 377 -18.06 -16.00 -8.78
N ASN A 378 -18.13 -15.27 -7.68
CA ASN A 378 -18.97 -15.58 -6.51
C ASN A 378 -19.40 -14.32 -5.76
N ASP A 379 -19.76 -13.27 -6.48
CA ASP A 379 -20.32 -12.05 -5.92
C ASP A 379 -21.68 -12.30 -5.24
N LYS A 380 -22.06 -11.40 -4.37
CA LYS A 380 -23.36 -11.34 -3.69
C LYS A 380 -24.05 -10.03 -4.02
N ASP A 381 -25.35 -9.97 -3.78
CA ASP A 381 -26.24 -8.83 -4.11
C ASP A 381 -25.75 -7.47 -3.59
N LYS A 382 -24.93 -7.45 -2.54
CA LYS A 382 -24.39 -6.22 -1.95
C LYS A 382 -22.95 -5.89 -2.34
N ASP A 383 -22.28 -6.78 -3.08
CA ASP A 383 -20.92 -6.54 -3.53
C ASP A 383 -20.93 -5.45 -4.63
N LYS A 384 -20.02 -4.51 -4.52
CA LYS A 384 -19.85 -3.44 -5.51
C LYS A 384 -18.94 -3.95 -6.62
N VAL A 385 -19.49 -4.13 -7.81
CA VAL A 385 -18.80 -4.69 -8.96
C VAL A 385 -18.31 -3.59 -9.90
N ASP A 386 -17.05 -3.69 -10.34
CA ASP A 386 -16.42 -2.83 -11.35
C ASP A 386 -15.61 -3.68 -12.32
N ASN A 387 -16.24 -4.05 -13.44
CA ASN A 387 -15.67 -5.00 -14.40
C ASN A 387 -14.50 -4.44 -15.22
N VAL A 388 -14.46 -3.12 -15.45
CA VAL A 388 -13.42 -2.47 -16.29
C VAL A 388 -12.59 -1.55 -15.43
N GLN A 389 -11.34 -1.89 -15.24
CA GLN A 389 -10.44 -1.10 -14.40
C GLN A 389 -9.21 -0.68 -15.16
N PHE A 390 -8.77 0.56 -14.96
CA PHE A 390 -7.61 1.11 -15.62
C PHE A 390 -6.79 2.04 -14.73
N GLU A 391 -5.49 2.11 -15.01
CA GLU A 391 -4.54 3.02 -14.38
C GLU A 391 -3.56 3.55 -15.41
N ILE A 392 -3.11 4.79 -15.23
CA ILE A 392 -2.15 5.48 -16.12
C ILE A 392 -1.06 6.12 -15.26
N GLY A 393 0.20 5.92 -15.62
CA GLY A 393 1.35 6.61 -15.00
C GLY A 393 1.72 6.12 -13.60
N ARG A 394 1.09 5.06 -13.09
CA ARG A 394 1.44 4.47 -11.79
C ARG A 394 2.41 3.32 -11.99
N THR A 395 3.60 3.42 -11.38
CA THR A 395 4.56 2.30 -11.32
C THR A 395 4.19 1.40 -10.14
N PHE A 396 4.08 0.10 -10.39
CA PHE A 396 3.77 -0.92 -9.39
C PHE A 396 5.03 -1.41 -8.69
#